data_9529580f6a1531e8e58f1c827b5a6c49
#
_entry.id   9529580f6a1531e8e58f1c827b5a6c49
#
_cell.length_a   1.000
_cell.length_b   1.000
_cell.length_c   1.000
_cell.angle_alpha   90.00
_cell.angle_beta   90.00
_cell.angle_gamma   90.00
#
_symmetry.space_group_name_H-M   'P 1'
#
loop_
_entity.id
_entity.type
_entity.pdbx_description
1 polymer ?
#
loop_
_entity_poly.entity_id
_entity_poly.type
_entity_poly.pdbx_seq_one_letter_code
_entity_poly.pdbx_strand_id
1 'polypeptide(L)'
;GATGYLIGEPGQGLAYMFTMMNHARLNVGLQGVSIAERALQQALWYAHDRVQGKTLIPCDQSNSAAPIAFHPDVRRMLTSMQCRVQAMRALAYEAAAQMDIAAASPDVARAAAAQARVDVLIPVVKGWCTEQSQEIASLGIQIHGGMGFVEETGAAQHLRDARITTIYEGTTAIQANDFVGRKILRDEG
;
A
#
# COMPACT_ATOMS: atom_id res chain seq x y z
N GLY A 1 -42.26 -13.94 -5.12
CA GLY A 1 -41.41 -12.76 -5.10
C GLY A 1 -40.39 -12.87 -4.00
N ALA A 2 -39.26 -12.16 -4.12
CA ALA A 2 -38.28 -12.11 -3.05
C ALA A 2 -38.80 -11.22 -1.91
N THR A 3 -38.56 -11.67 -0.67
CA THR A 3 -38.87 -10.87 0.52
C THR A 3 -37.61 -10.21 1.03
N GLY A 4 -37.65 -8.90 1.24
CA GLY A 4 -36.55 -8.10 1.78
C GLY A 4 -36.93 -7.51 3.14
N TYR A 5 -35.93 -7.32 3.99
CA TYR A 5 -36.07 -6.66 5.29
C TYR A 5 -35.22 -5.40 5.31
N LEU A 6 -35.80 -4.28 5.81
CA LEU A 6 -35.06 -3.07 6.01
C LEU A 6 -34.05 -3.23 7.15
N ILE A 7 -32.77 -2.84 6.91
CA ILE A 7 -31.75 -2.79 7.94
C ILE A 7 -31.59 -1.35 8.39
N GLY A 8 -31.86 -1.08 9.66
CA GLY A 8 -31.83 0.27 10.25
C GLY A 8 -33.04 1.13 9.87
N GLU A 9 -32.88 2.45 9.89
CA GLU A 9 -33.95 3.41 9.69
C GLU A 9 -34.02 3.89 8.22
N PRO A 10 -35.24 4.20 7.71
CA PRO A 10 -35.39 4.78 6.37
C PRO A 10 -34.60 6.09 6.22
N GLY A 11 -33.93 6.24 5.08
CA GLY A 11 -33.14 7.44 4.75
C GLY A 11 -31.72 7.48 5.34
N GLN A 12 -31.34 6.50 6.19
CA GLN A 12 -30.03 6.46 6.84
C GLN A 12 -28.98 5.57 6.10
N GLY A 13 -29.35 4.96 4.98
CA GLY A 13 -28.49 4.02 4.28
C GLY A 13 -27.10 4.57 3.90
N LEU A 14 -27.00 5.84 3.55
CA LEU A 14 -25.74 6.47 3.23
C LEU A 14 -24.81 6.60 4.46
N ALA A 15 -25.36 6.95 5.62
CA ALA A 15 -24.63 7.00 6.88
C ALA A 15 -24.10 5.62 7.29
N TYR A 16 -24.95 4.59 7.15
CA TYR A 16 -24.55 3.20 7.44
C TYR A 16 -23.45 2.71 6.49
N MET A 17 -23.54 3.07 5.20
CA MET A 17 -22.48 2.79 4.23
C MET A 17 -21.13 3.41 4.65
N PHE A 18 -21.13 4.65 5.13
CA PHE A 18 -19.88 5.31 5.56
C PHE A 18 -19.25 4.64 6.78
N THR A 19 -20.02 4.03 7.67
CA THR A 19 -19.47 3.23 8.78
C THR A 19 -18.61 2.07 8.27
N MET A 20 -19.04 1.39 7.21
CA MET A 20 -18.28 0.31 6.57
C MET A 20 -17.07 0.83 5.78
N MET A 21 -17.16 2.02 5.19
CA MET A 21 -16.16 2.56 4.25
C MET A 21 -14.77 2.73 4.87
N ASN A 22 -14.66 3.06 6.15
CA ASN A 22 -13.36 3.21 6.82
C ASN A 22 -12.62 1.87 6.89
N HIS A 23 -13.33 0.76 7.19
CA HIS A 23 -12.74 -0.57 7.15
C HIS A 23 -12.35 -0.98 5.73
N ALA A 24 -13.21 -0.72 4.75
CA ALA A 24 -12.92 -1.00 3.35
C ALA A 24 -11.67 -0.24 2.86
N ARG A 25 -11.54 1.04 3.20
CA ARG A 25 -10.37 1.87 2.84
C ARG A 25 -9.08 1.39 3.48
N LEU A 26 -9.10 0.98 4.76
CA LEU A 26 -7.94 0.37 5.40
C LEU A 26 -7.52 -0.91 4.68
N ASN A 27 -8.47 -1.79 4.37
CA ASN A 27 -8.21 -3.03 3.66
C ASN A 27 -7.62 -2.80 2.26
N VAL A 28 -8.08 -1.78 1.53
CA VAL A 28 -7.50 -1.41 0.23
C VAL A 28 -6.08 -0.86 0.40
N GLY A 29 -5.81 -0.08 1.44
CA GLY A 29 -4.44 0.32 1.78
C GLY A 29 -3.53 -0.88 2.05
N LEU A 30 -4.02 -1.88 2.79
CA LEU A 30 -3.30 -3.15 3.05
C LEU A 30 -3.11 -4.00 1.79
N GLN A 31 -4.05 -3.98 0.83
CA GLN A 31 -3.83 -4.60 -0.49
C GLN A 31 -2.64 -3.95 -1.20
N GLY A 32 -2.54 -2.61 -1.15
CA GLY A 32 -1.38 -1.89 -1.67
C GLY A 32 -0.07 -2.35 -1.02
N VAL A 33 -0.04 -2.49 0.32
CA VAL A 33 1.12 -3.02 1.05
C VAL A 33 1.45 -4.43 0.59
N SER A 34 0.46 -5.31 0.45
CA SER A 34 0.66 -6.72 0.11
C SER A 34 1.18 -6.91 -1.31
N ILE A 35 0.64 -6.16 -2.27
CA ILE A 35 1.10 -6.19 -3.67
C ILE A 35 2.54 -5.66 -3.76
N ALA A 36 2.83 -4.54 -3.07
CA ALA A 36 4.17 -3.96 -3.03
C ALA A 36 5.19 -4.93 -2.41
N GLU A 37 4.85 -5.59 -1.31
CA GLU A 37 5.68 -6.61 -0.66
C GLU A 37 5.94 -7.77 -1.61
N ARG A 38 4.92 -8.27 -2.30
CA ARG A 38 5.08 -9.37 -3.25
C ARG A 38 5.98 -9.00 -4.42
N ALA A 39 5.82 -7.80 -4.97
CA ALA A 39 6.69 -7.28 -6.03
C ALA A 39 8.16 -7.14 -5.55
N LEU A 40 8.38 -6.66 -4.32
CA LEU A 40 9.70 -6.56 -3.71
C LEU A 40 10.35 -7.94 -3.54
N GLN A 41 9.63 -8.91 -2.99
CA GLN A 41 10.17 -10.26 -2.76
C GLN A 41 10.59 -10.92 -4.07
N GLN A 42 9.77 -10.81 -5.12
CA GLN A 42 10.08 -11.35 -6.43
C GLN A 42 11.29 -10.64 -7.06
N ALA A 43 11.37 -9.32 -6.95
CA ALA A 43 12.49 -8.54 -7.46
C ALA A 43 13.81 -8.87 -6.72
N LEU A 44 13.77 -9.04 -5.39
CA LEU A 44 14.90 -9.47 -4.58
C LEU A 44 15.43 -10.84 -5.02
N TRP A 45 14.51 -11.79 -5.13
CA TRP A 45 14.88 -13.15 -5.56
C TRP A 45 15.49 -13.14 -6.95
N TYR A 46 14.86 -12.50 -7.93
CA TYR A 46 15.37 -12.37 -9.27
C TYR A 46 16.73 -11.69 -9.32
N ALA A 47 16.91 -10.61 -8.57
CA ALA A 47 18.17 -9.86 -8.58
C ALA A 47 19.35 -10.65 -8.01
N HIS A 48 19.11 -11.56 -7.07
CA HIS A 48 20.14 -12.45 -6.53
C HIS A 48 20.43 -13.66 -7.43
N ASP A 49 19.45 -14.12 -8.19
CA ASP A 49 19.61 -15.26 -9.11
C ASP A 49 20.21 -14.85 -10.45
N ARG A 50 19.80 -13.69 -10.99
CA ARG A 50 20.22 -13.20 -12.31
C ARG A 50 21.66 -12.72 -12.31
N VAL A 51 22.54 -13.43 -13.01
CA VAL A 51 23.94 -13.05 -13.20
C VAL A 51 24.08 -12.30 -14.53
N GLN A 52 24.61 -11.07 -14.50
CA GLN A 52 24.87 -10.28 -15.71
C GLN A 52 25.87 -9.14 -15.47
N GLY A 53 26.87 -9.08 -16.31
CA GLY A 53 27.88 -8.01 -16.31
C GLY A 53 28.81 -8.01 -15.09
N LYS A 54 29.81 -7.15 -15.13
CA LYS A 54 30.73 -6.92 -14.02
C LYS A 54 30.21 -5.78 -13.16
N THR A 55 30.25 -5.94 -11.84
CA THR A 55 29.90 -4.85 -10.93
C THR A 55 31.01 -3.81 -10.87
N LEU A 56 30.61 -2.53 -10.69
CA LEU A 56 31.55 -1.43 -10.43
C LEU A 56 32.07 -1.43 -8.98
N ILE A 57 31.37 -2.10 -8.07
CA ILE A 57 31.76 -2.23 -6.67
C ILE A 57 32.43 -3.61 -6.51
N PRO A 58 33.66 -3.68 -5.99
CA PRO A 58 34.31 -4.94 -5.74
C PRO A 58 33.43 -5.83 -4.83
N CYS A 59 33.13 -7.03 -5.31
CA CYS A 59 32.63 -8.13 -4.50
C CYS A 59 33.69 -9.24 -4.55
N ASP A 60 33.65 -10.21 -3.66
CA ASP A 60 34.67 -11.29 -3.53
C ASP A 60 34.94 -12.08 -4.82
N GLN A 61 34.21 -11.83 -5.90
CA GLN A 61 34.36 -12.44 -7.23
C GLN A 61 34.91 -11.44 -8.25
N SER A 62 36.05 -10.87 -7.99
CA SER A 62 36.61 -9.66 -8.53
C SER A 62 36.83 -9.55 -10.07
N ASN A 63 36.52 -10.52 -10.91
CA ASN A 63 36.68 -10.42 -12.37
C ASN A 63 35.62 -11.17 -13.20
N SER A 64 34.61 -11.77 -12.59
CA SER A 64 33.52 -12.50 -13.23
C SER A 64 32.21 -11.70 -13.25
N ALA A 65 31.27 -12.15 -14.06
CA ALA A 65 29.89 -11.65 -13.99
C ALA A 65 29.30 -11.93 -12.59
N ALA A 66 28.53 -10.99 -12.08
CA ALA A 66 27.95 -11.03 -10.74
C ALA A 66 26.41 -11.02 -10.79
N PRO A 67 25.72 -11.50 -9.73
CA PRO A 67 24.29 -11.24 -9.57
C PRO A 67 23.98 -9.75 -9.68
N ILE A 68 22.91 -9.42 -10.39
CA ILE A 68 22.55 -8.00 -10.63
C ILE A 68 22.24 -7.24 -9.33
N ALA A 69 21.93 -7.93 -8.24
CA ALA A 69 21.79 -7.34 -6.92
C ALA A 69 23.02 -6.52 -6.45
N PHE A 70 24.20 -6.79 -6.99
CA PHE A 70 25.44 -6.06 -6.66
C PHE A 70 25.65 -4.79 -7.51
N HIS A 71 24.87 -4.58 -8.57
CA HIS A 71 24.94 -3.34 -9.33
C HIS A 71 24.35 -2.17 -8.53
N PRO A 72 25.03 -1.00 -8.48
CA PRO A 72 24.61 0.12 -7.62
C PRO A 72 23.18 0.59 -7.85
N ASP A 73 22.71 0.66 -9.09
CA ASP A 73 21.35 1.11 -9.40
C ASP A 73 20.29 0.07 -9.00
N VAL A 74 20.57 -1.22 -9.20
CA VAL A 74 19.67 -2.29 -8.71
C VAL A 74 19.56 -2.27 -7.20
N ARG A 75 20.68 -2.09 -6.48
CA ARG A 75 20.68 -1.95 -5.02
C ARG A 75 19.87 -0.73 -4.57
N ARG A 76 20.02 0.41 -5.25
CA ARG A 76 19.24 1.61 -4.97
C ARG A 76 17.74 1.35 -5.12
N MET A 77 17.31 0.69 -6.21
CA MET A 77 15.92 0.33 -6.46
C MET A 77 15.39 -0.61 -5.37
N LEU A 78 16.10 -1.70 -5.07
CA LEU A 78 15.72 -2.66 -4.03
C LEU A 78 15.59 -2.01 -2.64
N THR A 79 16.57 -1.19 -2.26
CA THR A 79 16.54 -0.45 -0.99
C THR A 79 15.34 0.51 -0.94
N SER A 80 15.08 1.24 -2.02
CA SER A 80 13.93 2.14 -2.11
C SER A 80 12.61 1.39 -1.96
N MET A 81 12.45 0.25 -2.64
CA MET A 81 11.26 -0.60 -2.51
C MET A 81 11.10 -1.09 -1.07
N GLN A 82 12.15 -1.59 -0.45
CA GLN A 82 12.13 -2.12 0.92
C GLN A 82 11.76 -1.05 1.95
N CYS A 83 12.39 0.12 1.90
CA CYS A 83 12.09 1.23 2.82
C CYS A 83 10.63 1.67 2.69
N ARG A 84 10.11 1.78 1.47
CA ARG A 84 8.72 2.18 1.22
C ARG A 84 7.73 1.13 1.72
N VAL A 85 7.96 -0.15 1.46
CA VAL A 85 7.09 -1.23 1.97
C VAL A 85 7.03 -1.24 3.49
N GLN A 86 8.17 -1.06 4.16
CA GLN A 86 8.21 -0.98 5.62
C GLN A 86 7.44 0.24 6.15
N ALA A 87 7.61 1.41 5.52
CA ALA A 87 6.88 2.62 5.90
C ALA A 87 5.37 2.47 5.69
N MET A 88 4.95 1.90 4.54
CA MET A 88 3.54 1.60 4.26
C MET A 88 2.94 0.67 5.31
N ARG A 89 3.66 -0.39 5.67
CA ARG A 89 3.22 -1.36 6.68
C ARG A 89 3.09 -0.71 8.06
N ALA A 90 4.08 0.08 8.48
CA ALA A 90 4.03 0.78 9.75
C ALA A 90 2.83 1.74 9.84
N LEU A 91 2.57 2.50 8.77
CA LEU A 91 1.42 3.40 8.69
C LEU A 91 0.08 2.66 8.76
N ALA A 92 -0.06 1.55 8.01
CA ALA A 92 -1.29 0.77 7.99
C ALA A 92 -1.55 0.08 9.34
N TYR A 93 -0.51 -0.41 10.00
CA TYR A 93 -0.63 -1.06 11.32
C TYR A 93 -0.91 -0.05 12.43
N GLU A 94 -0.36 1.17 12.36
CA GLU A 94 -0.74 2.25 13.27
C GLU A 94 -2.24 2.57 13.13
N ALA A 95 -2.75 2.70 11.91
CA ALA A 95 -4.17 2.94 11.69
C ALA A 95 -5.04 1.80 12.23
N ALA A 96 -4.65 0.53 12.01
CA ALA A 96 -5.35 -0.63 12.54
C ALA A 96 -5.35 -0.66 14.08
N ALA A 97 -4.19 -0.39 14.71
CA ALA A 97 -4.08 -0.33 16.18
C ALA A 97 -4.98 0.77 16.77
N GLN A 98 -5.06 1.94 16.12
CA GLN A 98 -5.96 3.00 16.56
C GLN A 98 -7.44 2.61 16.40
N MET A 99 -7.80 1.86 15.36
CA MET A 99 -9.16 1.31 15.21
C MET A 99 -9.52 0.34 16.34
N ASP A 100 -8.59 -0.53 16.72
CA ASP A 100 -8.78 -1.46 17.85
C ASP A 100 -8.96 -0.70 19.18
N ILE A 101 -8.14 0.33 19.42
CA ILE A 101 -8.25 1.17 20.62
C ILE A 101 -9.58 1.92 20.63
N ALA A 102 -10.01 2.50 19.52
CA ALA A 102 -11.26 3.21 19.40
C ALA A 102 -12.46 2.31 19.69
N ALA A 103 -12.40 1.05 19.24
CA ALA A 103 -13.49 0.09 19.41
C ALA A 103 -13.54 -0.57 20.80
N ALA A 104 -12.38 -0.81 21.45
CA ALA A 104 -12.28 -1.66 22.61
C ALA A 104 -11.87 -0.94 23.91
N SER A 105 -11.46 0.34 23.85
CA SER A 105 -11.03 1.05 25.05
C SER A 105 -12.20 1.33 26.01
N PRO A 106 -12.11 0.97 27.30
CA PRO A 106 -13.09 1.37 28.30
C PRO A 106 -13.00 2.84 28.68
N ASP A 107 -11.89 3.49 28.39
CA ASP A 107 -11.69 4.95 28.59
C ASP A 107 -12.25 5.70 27.39
N VAL A 108 -13.34 6.43 27.62
CA VAL A 108 -14.08 7.20 26.59
C VAL A 108 -13.19 8.26 25.94
N ALA A 109 -12.35 8.95 26.71
CA ALA A 109 -11.45 10.00 26.19
C ALA A 109 -10.38 9.38 25.27
N ARG A 110 -9.82 8.25 25.67
CA ARG A 110 -8.85 7.50 24.88
C ARG A 110 -9.48 6.94 23.60
N ALA A 111 -10.71 6.39 23.68
CA ALA A 111 -11.44 5.90 22.51
C ALA A 111 -11.71 7.04 21.51
N ALA A 112 -12.16 8.21 21.99
CA ALA A 112 -12.41 9.37 21.15
C ALA A 112 -11.13 9.89 20.47
N ALA A 113 -10.03 9.99 21.20
CA ALA A 113 -8.73 10.41 20.65
C ALA A 113 -8.23 9.41 19.59
N ALA A 114 -8.40 8.11 19.83
CA ALA A 114 -8.04 7.08 18.85
C ALA A 114 -8.92 7.17 17.58
N GLN A 115 -10.22 7.42 17.73
CA GLN A 115 -11.12 7.60 16.59
C GLN A 115 -10.73 8.82 15.75
N ALA A 116 -10.43 9.95 16.37
CA ALA A 116 -9.95 11.14 15.66
C ALA A 116 -8.67 10.83 14.86
N ARG A 117 -7.77 10.04 15.44
CA ARG A 117 -6.54 9.59 14.77
C ARG A 117 -6.82 8.65 13.59
N VAL A 118 -7.73 7.70 13.74
CA VAL A 118 -8.23 6.83 12.64
C VAL A 118 -8.74 7.68 11.49
N ASP A 119 -9.56 8.67 11.79
CA ASP A 119 -10.19 9.53 10.79
C ASP A 119 -9.15 10.28 9.92
N VAL A 120 -8.04 10.68 10.51
CA VAL A 120 -6.91 11.31 9.78
C VAL A 120 -6.09 10.27 9.01
N LEU A 121 -5.82 9.11 9.62
CA LEU A 121 -4.92 8.10 9.03
C LEU A 121 -5.53 7.35 7.84
N ILE A 122 -6.83 7.04 7.87
CA ILE A 122 -7.49 6.22 6.84
C ILE A 122 -7.31 6.77 5.42
N PRO A 123 -7.60 8.06 5.12
CA PRO A 123 -7.38 8.58 3.78
C PRO A 123 -5.90 8.58 3.37
N VAL A 124 -4.99 8.78 4.32
CA VAL A 124 -3.54 8.72 4.06
C VAL A 124 -3.12 7.28 3.73
N VAL A 125 -3.53 6.31 4.54
CA VAL A 125 -3.23 4.88 4.31
C VAL A 125 -3.74 4.45 2.95
N LYS A 126 -5.03 4.72 2.64
CA LYS A 126 -5.62 4.33 1.36
C LYS A 126 -4.94 5.04 0.20
N GLY A 127 -4.78 6.36 0.26
CA GLY A 127 -4.22 7.14 -0.83
C GLY A 127 -2.74 6.82 -1.06
N TRP A 128 -1.92 6.96 -0.04
CA TRP A 128 -0.47 6.84 -0.18
C TRP A 128 0.00 5.40 -0.41
N CYS A 129 -0.51 4.41 0.36
CA CYS A 129 -0.06 3.03 0.18
C CYS A 129 -0.42 2.47 -1.21
N THR A 130 -1.58 2.84 -1.76
CA THR A 130 -1.96 2.37 -3.09
C THR A 130 -1.15 3.03 -4.21
N GLU A 131 -0.82 4.31 -4.11
CA GLU A 131 0.09 4.98 -5.06
C GLU A 131 1.50 4.39 -4.99
N GLN A 132 2.04 4.20 -3.78
CA GLN A 132 3.35 3.59 -3.61
C GLN A 132 3.41 2.17 -4.16
N SER A 133 2.33 1.41 -4.09
CA SER A 133 2.30 0.04 -4.62
C SER A 133 2.53 -0.01 -6.13
N GLN A 134 2.03 0.97 -6.88
CA GLN A 134 2.27 1.06 -8.32
C GLN A 134 3.73 1.37 -8.63
N GLU A 135 4.32 2.34 -7.94
CA GLU A 135 5.72 2.69 -8.13
C GLU A 135 6.64 1.52 -7.79
N ILE A 136 6.37 0.81 -6.69
CA ILE A 136 7.13 -0.36 -6.27
C ILE A 136 6.99 -1.50 -7.28
N ALA A 137 5.78 -1.79 -7.77
CA ALA A 137 5.55 -2.80 -8.79
C ALA A 137 6.25 -2.45 -10.12
N SER A 138 6.26 -1.17 -10.51
CA SER A 138 6.99 -0.66 -11.68
C SER A 138 8.50 -0.85 -11.53
N LEU A 139 9.08 -0.55 -10.35
CA LEU A 139 10.48 -0.83 -10.05
C LEU A 139 10.79 -2.32 -10.11
N GLY A 140 9.87 -3.17 -9.66
CA GLY A 140 9.98 -4.63 -9.79
C GLY A 140 10.15 -5.06 -11.25
N ILE A 141 9.34 -4.53 -12.16
CA ILE A 141 9.48 -4.76 -13.61
C ILE A 141 10.86 -4.27 -14.10
N GLN A 142 11.27 -3.08 -13.70
CA GLN A 142 12.55 -2.50 -14.10
C GLN A 142 13.73 -3.39 -13.69
N ILE A 143 13.73 -3.95 -12.48
CA ILE A 143 14.78 -4.86 -11.99
C ILE A 143 14.83 -6.15 -12.81
N HIS A 144 13.69 -6.67 -13.25
CA HIS A 144 13.64 -7.85 -14.13
C HIS A 144 14.10 -7.57 -15.57
N GLY A 145 14.16 -6.28 -15.97
CA GLY A 145 14.47 -5.89 -17.34
C GLY A 145 13.43 -6.42 -18.33
N GLY A 146 13.87 -6.90 -19.52
CA GLY A 146 12.95 -7.45 -20.52
C GLY A 146 12.07 -8.60 -20.01
N MET A 147 12.60 -9.40 -19.07
CA MET A 147 11.83 -10.46 -18.42
C MET A 147 10.70 -9.93 -17.54
N GLY A 148 10.80 -8.72 -17.02
CA GLY A 148 9.73 -8.09 -16.26
C GLY A 148 8.55 -7.63 -17.09
N PHE A 149 8.77 -7.40 -18.38
CA PHE A 149 7.73 -6.97 -19.33
C PHE A 149 6.84 -8.12 -19.80
N VAL A 150 7.40 -9.34 -19.94
CA VAL A 150 6.65 -10.51 -20.43
C VAL A 150 5.75 -11.09 -19.32
N GLU A 151 4.64 -11.69 -19.74
CA GLU A 151 3.61 -12.21 -18.82
C GLU A 151 4.11 -13.40 -17.99
N GLU A 152 4.98 -14.23 -18.56
CA GLU A 152 5.43 -15.51 -18.01
C GLU A 152 6.16 -15.36 -16.67
N THR A 153 6.80 -14.22 -16.42
CA THR A 153 7.50 -13.98 -15.14
C THR A 153 6.56 -13.55 -14.02
N GLY A 154 5.37 -13.06 -14.35
CA GLY A 154 4.40 -12.54 -13.40
C GLY A 154 4.74 -11.15 -12.82
N ALA A 155 5.91 -10.57 -13.11
CA ALA A 155 6.29 -9.26 -12.56
C ALA A 155 5.36 -8.13 -13.06
N ALA A 156 4.96 -8.15 -14.32
CA ALA A 156 4.01 -7.19 -14.91
C ALA A 156 2.60 -7.30 -14.29
N GLN A 157 2.22 -8.48 -13.80
CA GLN A 157 0.94 -8.69 -13.13
C GLN A 157 0.80 -7.83 -11.87
N HIS A 158 1.86 -7.70 -11.06
CA HIS A 158 1.79 -6.87 -9.84
C HIS A 158 1.45 -5.42 -10.15
N LEU A 159 1.95 -4.86 -11.26
CA LEU A 159 1.61 -3.49 -11.66
C LEU A 159 0.14 -3.37 -12.11
N ARG A 160 -0.36 -4.34 -12.87
CA ARG A 160 -1.78 -4.37 -13.29
C ARG A 160 -2.70 -4.49 -12.07
N ASP A 161 -2.38 -5.37 -11.13
CA ASP A 161 -3.17 -5.57 -9.92
C ASP A 161 -3.11 -4.37 -8.99
N ALA A 162 -1.97 -3.70 -8.88
CA ALA A 162 -1.83 -2.48 -8.10
C ALA A 162 -2.71 -1.34 -8.63
N ARG A 163 -2.93 -1.28 -9.96
CA ARG A 163 -3.60 -0.14 -10.58
C ARG A 163 -5.02 0.09 -10.12
N ILE A 164 -5.79 -0.96 -9.87
CA ILE A 164 -7.18 -0.82 -9.42
C ILE A 164 -7.27 -0.25 -8.00
N THR A 165 -6.28 -0.47 -7.15
CA THR A 165 -6.31 -0.06 -5.75
C THR A 165 -6.35 1.45 -5.56
N THR A 166 -5.84 2.24 -6.51
CA THR A 166 -5.91 3.71 -6.48
C THR A 166 -7.25 4.27 -6.97
N ILE A 167 -8.10 3.42 -7.54
CA ILE A 167 -9.35 3.82 -8.21
C ILE A 167 -10.55 3.53 -7.33
N TYR A 168 -10.78 2.27 -6.95
CA TYR A 168 -11.97 1.87 -6.20
C TYR A 168 -11.91 2.29 -4.73
N GLU A 169 -13.04 2.23 -4.03
CA GLU A 169 -13.23 2.71 -2.65
C GLU A 169 -12.82 4.19 -2.45
N GLY A 170 -12.99 4.97 -3.51
CA GLY A 170 -12.58 6.36 -3.62
C GLY A 170 -11.17 6.52 -4.17
N THR A 171 -11.06 7.29 -5.25
CA THR A 171 -9.76 7.59 -5.88
C THR A 171 -8.81 8.31 -4.94
N THR A 172 -7.54 8.38 -5.29
CA THR A 172 -6.54 9.15 -4.53
C THR A 172 -6.96 10.61 -4.31
N ALA A 173 -7.56 11.25 -5.31
CA ALA A 173 -8.08 12.61 -5.18
C ALA A 173 -9.26 12.70 -4.18
N ILE A 174 -10.13 11.69 -4.12
CA ILE A 174 -11.19 11.62 -3.11
C ILE A 174 -10.60 11.50 -1.71
N GLN A 175 -9.55 10.71 -1.53
CA GLN A 175 -8.84 10.61 -0.24
C GLN A 175 -8.22 11.96 0.15
N ALA A 176 -7.57 12.65 -0.79
CA ALA A 176 -6.99 13.97 -0.54
C ALA A 176 -8.06 15.02 -0.15
N ASN A 177 -9.20 15.02 -0.85
CA ASN A 177 -10.32 15.91 -0.53
C ASN A 177 -10.94 15.60 0.84
N ASP A 178 -11.06 14.33 1.20
CA ASP A 178 -11.54 13.88 2.51
C ASP A 178 -10.57 14.34 3.62
N PHE A 179 -9.29 14.12 3.43
CA PHE A 179 -8.24 14.51 4.35
C PHE A 179 -8.22 16.03 4.59
N VAL A 180 -8.10 16.82 3.53
CA VAL A 180 -8.00 18.29 3.65
C VAL A 180 -9.35 18.91 4.04
N GLY A 181 -10.41 18.60 3.31
CA GLY A 181 -11.69 19.30 3.44
C GLY A 181 -12.47 18.93 4.69
N ARG A 182 -12.40 17.65 5.12
CA ARG A 182 -13.16 17.18 6.29
C ARG A 182 -12.31 17.12 7.55
N LYS A 183 -11.07 16.58 7.44
CA LYS A 183 -10.26 16.25 8.62
C LYS A 183 -9.36 17.40 9.09
N ILE A 184 -9.00 18.32 8.20
CA ILE A 184 -8.20 19.50 8.58
C ILE A 184 -9.06 20.76 8.68
N LEU A 185 -9.80 21.10 7.61
CA LEU A 185 -10.48 22.40 7.55
C LEU A 185 -11.80 22.43 8.34
N ARG A 186 -12.54 21.33 8.42
CA ARG A 186 -13.83 21.28 9.10
C ARG A 186 -13.72 20.95 10.58
N ASP A 187 -12.78 20.09 10.95
CA ASP A 187 -12.60 19.62 12.31
C ASP A 187 -11.57 20.46 13.09
N GLU A 188 -11.12 21.60 12.49
CA GLU A 188 -10.14 22.55 13.05
C GLU A 188 -8.76 21.94 13.40
N GLY A 189 -8.44 20.77 12.79
CA GLY A 189 -7.16 20.08 12.95
C GLY A 189 -7.13 19.10 14.11
#